data_76525022565de7440df0075cf40c3345
#
_entry.id   76525022565de7440df0075cf40c3345
#
_cell.length_a   1.000
_cell.length_b   1.000
_cell.length_c   1.000
_cell.angle_alpha   90.00
_cell.angle_beta   90.00
_cell.angle_gamma   90.00
#
_symmetry.space_group_name_H-M   'P 1'
#
loop_
_entity.id
_entity.type
_entity.pdbx_description
1 polymer ?
#
loop_
_entity_poly.entity_id
_entity_poly.type
_entity_poly.pdbx_seq_one_letter_code
_entity_poly.pdbx_strand_id
1 'polypeptide(L)'
;MAVEITEEFVWQSIPPRARDSHKGTFGSVLAVAGSAFYRGAALLAAEGALRTGAGIVTLASVEPVVSAAVTRLPECCLCPCKEGAQGGIAPENVPLLRRQKATVLLLGPGLGGTAQSAARATETRTLVQQLLPGFVGAAVLDADGLNATAQLLAEGKPFPHPAGELVVTPHPGEMARLTGLSAAALAADREGIALRYAKAWNAVVVLKGARTVVASPDGRMC
;
A
#
# COMPACT_ATOMS: atom_id res chain seq x y z
N MET A 1 16.91 -11.83 17.11
CA MET A 1 17.45 -10.46 17.15
C MET A 1 17.18 -9.80 15.80
N ALA A 2 16.83 -8.53 15.79
CA ALA A 2 16.69 -7.76 14.55
C ALA A 2 18.04 -7.59 13.88
N VAL A 3 18.08 -7.67 12.56
CA VAL A 3 19.26 -7.38 11.74
C VAL A 3 19.19 -5.90 11.35
N GLU A 4 20.29 -5.16 11.54
CA GLU A 4 20.35 -3.77 11.09
C GLU A 4 20.46 -3.71 9.57
N ILE A 5 19.59 -2.92 8.92
CA ILE A 5 19.66 -2.67 7.48
C ILE A 5 20.78 -1.66 7.21
N THR A 6 21.95 -2.18 6.84
CA THR A 6 23.11 -1.38 6.44
C THR A 6 23.12 -1.14 4.94
N GLU A 7 23.95 -0.22 4.45
CA GLU A 7 24.16 0.00 3.01
C GLU A 7 24.61 -1.30 2.32
N GLU A 8 25.52 -2.05 2.95
CA GLU A 8 26.00 -3.33 2.44
C GLU A 8 24.85 -4.35 2.33
N PHE A 9 24.01 -4.45 3.36
CA PHE A 9 22.82 -5.31 3.33
C PHE A 9 21.90 -4.97 2.16
N VAL A 10 21.68 -3.68 1.89
CA VAL A 10 20.85 -3.23 0.76
C VAL A 10 21.48 -3.64 -0.57
N TRP A 11 22.78 -3.39 -0.77
CA TRP A 11 23.47 -3.76 -2.00
C TRP A 11 23.45 -5.27 -2.26
N GLN A 12 23.63 -6.08 -1.24
CA GLN A 12 23.54 -7.55 -1.35
C GLN A 12 22.12 -8.05 -1.63
N SER A 13 21.12 -7.27 -1.25
CA SER A 13 19.69 -7.63 -1.44
C SER A 13 19.15 -7.22 -2.81
N ILE A 14 19.82 -6.31 -3.53
CA ILE A 14 19.38 -5.86 -4.87
C ILE A 14 19.79 -6.92 -5.90
N PRO A 15 18.82 -7.55 -6.60
CA PRO A 15 19.14 -8.54 -7.61
C PRO A 15 19.86 -7.90 -8.82
N PRO A 16 20.87 -8.58 -9.40
CA PRO A 16 21.54 -8.09 -10.59
C PRO A 16 20.56 -8.04 -11.78
N ARG A 17 20.71 -7.03 -12.63
CA ARG A 17 19.93 -6.91 -13.85
C ARG A 17 20.69 -7.55 -15.02
N ALA A 18 20.15 -8.62 -15.60
CA ALA A 18 20.69 -9.24 -16.79
C ALA A 18 20.60 -8.27 -18.00
N ARG A 19 21.57 -8.34 -18.92
CA ARG A 19 21.63 -7.45 -20.10
C ARG A 19 20.47 -7.63 -21.06
N ASP A 20 19.92 -8.84 -21.14
CA ASP A 20 18.81 -9.24 -22.01
C ASP A 20 17.43 -9.10 -21.33
N SER A 21 17.36 -8.46 -20.15
CA SER A 21 16.11 -8.24 -19.46
C SER A 21 15.25 -7.18 -20.17
N HIS A 22 13.95 -7.29 -19.99
CA HIS A 22 12.94 -6.37 -20.52
C HIS A 22 11.96 -5.93 -19.43
N LYS A 23 11.09 -4.96 -19.72
CA LYS A 23 10.15 -4.41 -18.72
C LYS A 23 9.31 -5.49 -18.00
N GLY A 24 8.95 -6.58 -18.66
CA GLY A 24 8.19 -7.68 -18.04
C GLY A 24 8.98 -8.49 -17.02
N THR A 25 10.33 -8.48 -17.09
CA THR A 25 11.21 -9.18 -16.15
C THR A 25 11.12 -8.61 -14.73
N PHE A 26 10.86 -7.31 -14.62
CA PHE A 26 10.87 -6.59 -13.34
C PHE A 26 9.47 -6.37 -12.76
N GLY A 27 8.50 -7.15 -13.21
CA GLY A 27 7.15 -7.10 -12.70
C GLY A 27 6.38 -5.84 -13.08
N SER A 28 5.15 -5.77 -12.61
CA SER A 28 4.26 -4.64 -12.84
C SER A 28 3.51 -4.26 -11.57
N VAL A 29 3.34 -2.96 -11.35
CA VAL A 29 2.64 -2.39 -10.20
C VAL A 29 1.35 -1.72 -10.66
N LEU A 30 0.23 -2.08 -10.05
CA LEU A 30 -1.00 -1.31 -10.09
C LEU A 30 -1.05 -0.44 -8.83
N ALA A 31 -0.85 0.87 -8.97
CA ALA A 31 -0.97 1.82 -7.87
C ALA A 31 -2.39 2.42 -7.85
N VAL A 32 -3.21 2.00 -6.89
CA VAL A 32 -4.56 2.54 -6.64
C VAL A 32 -4.41 3.58 -5.53
N ALA A 33 -4.28 4.84 -5.91
CA ALA A 33 -3.84 5.90 -5.01
C ALA A 33 -4.37 7.27 -5.44
N GLY A 34 -4.42 8.19 -4.49
CA GLY A 34 -4.79 9.59 -4.74
C GLY A 34 -6.28 9.86 -4.75
N SER A 35 -6.56 11.14 -4.64
CA SER A 35 -7.87 11.77 -4.75
C SER A 35 -7.69 13.23 -5.14
N ALA A 36 -8.77 13.94 -5.40
CA ALA A 36 -8.71 15.37 -5.73
C ALA A 36 -7.93 16.19 -4.68
N PHE A 37 -7.97 15.78 -3.40
CA PHE A 37 -7.26 16.44 -2.29
C PHE A 37 -5.82 15.96 -2.10
N TYR A 38 -5.50 14.71 -2.45
CA TYR A 38 -4.20 14.08 -2.18
C TYR A 38 -3.50 13.61 -3.46
N ARG A 39 -3.40 14.51 -4.45
CA ARG A 39 -2.78 14.22 -5.75
C ARG A 39 -1.31 13.82 -5.61
N GLY A 40 -0.57 14.55 -4.77
CA GLY A 40 0.85 14.30 -4.56
C GLY A 40 1.16 12.90 -4.00
N ALA A 41 0.30 12.33 -3.16
CA ALA A 41 0.49 11.00 -2.61
C ALA A 41 0.52 9.93 -3.71
N ALA A 42 -0.36 10.03 -4.71
CA ALA A 42 -0.39 9.14 -5.86
C ALA A 42 0.88 9.25 -6.71
N LEU A 43 1.33 10.49 -6.97
CA LEU A 43 2.55 10.74 -7.75
C LEU A 43 3.78 10.18 -7.06
N LEU A 44 3.94 10.43 -5.76
CA LEU A 44 5.05 9.90 -4.96
C LEU A 44 5.05 8.37 -4.91
N ALA A 45 3.87 7.74 -4.77
CA ALA A 45 3.73 6.30 -4.77
C ALA A 45 4.15 5.67 -6.12
N ALA A 46 3.68 6.24 -7.24
CA ALA A 46 4.03 5.79 -8.58
C ALA A 46 5.51 6.04 -8.89
N GLU A 47 6.03 7.21 -8.54
CA GLU A 47 7.45 7.57 -8.71
C GLU A 47 8.35 6.62 -7.89
N GLY A 48 7.98 6.32 -6.65
CA GLY A 48 8.70 5.36 -5.81
C GLY A 48 8.79 3.98 -6.45
N ALA A 49 7.68 3.48 -7.00
CA ALA A 49 7.64 2.21 -7.71
C ALA A 49 8.53 2.21 -8.96
N LEU A 50 8.52 3.27 -9.76
CA LEU A 50 9.40 3.43 -10.92
C LEU A 50 10.87 3.46 -10.51
N ARG A 51 11.23 4.24 -9.50
CA ARG A 51 12.62 4.41 -9.03
C ARG A 51 13.20 3.17 -8.37
N THR A 52 12.37 2.34 -7.75
CA THR A 52 12.82 1.04 -7.22
C THR A 52 12.99 -0.01 -8.30
N GLY A 53 12.59 0.29 -9.53
CA GLY A 53 12.88 -0.51 -10.70
C GLY A 53 11.76 -1.40 -11.19
N ALA A 54 10.51 -1.15 -10.81
CA ALA A 54 9.36 -1.82 -11.42
C ALA A 54 9.37 -1.65 -12.95
N GLY A 55 9.12 -2.73 -13.68
CA GLY A 55 9.18 -2.72 -15.13
C GLY A 55 8.01 -1.96 -15.79
N ILE A 56 6.84 -2.00 -15.15
CA ILE A 56 5.65 -1.26 -15.57
C ILE A 56 4.95 -0.75 -14.31
N VAL A 57 4.58 0.52 -14.30
CA VAL A 57 3.72 1.10 -13.25
C VAL A 57 2.46 1.65 -13.91
N THR A 58 1.29 1.21 -13.42
CA THR A 58 -0.01 1.75 -13.81
C THR A 58 -0.60 2.51 -12.64
N LEU A 59 -0.78 3.80 -12.77
CA LEU A 59 -1.47 4.63 -11.79
C LEU A 59 -2.97 4.66 -12.09
N ALA A 60 -3.76 4.08 -11.19
CA ALA A 60 -5.21 4.14 -11.20
C ALA A 60 -5.69 5.21 -10.23
N SER A 61 -6.31 6.25 -10.74
CA SER A 61 -6.80 7.38 -9.96
C SER A 61 -7.87 8.19 -10.69
N VAL A 62 -8.43 9.18 -9.99
CA VAL A 62 -9.38 10.14 -10.56
C VAL A 62 -8.70 11.11 -11.53
N GLU A 63 -9.47 11.71 -12.43
CA GLU A 63 -8.97 12.56 -13.52
C GLU A 63 -7.99 13.66 -13.07
N PRO A 64 -8.23 14.43 -11.98
CA PRO A 64 -7.30 15.47 -11.55
C PRO A 64 -5.90 14.96 -11.17
N VAL A 65 -5.80 13.70 -10.75
CA VAL A 65 -4.52 13.03 -10.43
C VAL A 65 -3.86 12.52 -11.70
N VAL A 66 -4.64 11.87 -12.58
CA VAL A 66 -4.16 11.32 -13.85
C VAL A 66 -3.58 12.44 -14.73
N SER A 67 -4.30 13.56 -14.88
CA SER A 67 -3.82 14.71 -15.64
C SER A 67 -2.52 15.31 -15.09
N ALA A 68 -2.35 15.34 -13.76
CA ALA A 68 -1.09 15.78 -13.14
C ALA A 68 0.05 14.80 -13.39
N ALA A 69 -0.25 13.49 -13.44
CA ALA A 69 0.75 12.44 -13.64
C ALA A 69 1.37 12.49 -15.06
N VAL A 70 0.59 12.83 -16.08
CA VAL A 70 1.06 12.91 -17.48
C VAL A 70 2.30 13.81 -17.63
N THR A 71 2.32 14.93 -16.93
CA THR A 71 3.42 15.90 -17.04
C THR A 71 4.64 15.54 -16.19
N ARG A 72 4.44 14.81 -15.10
CA ARG A 72 5.51 14.51 -14.14
C ARG A 72 6.11 13.12 -14.30
N LEU A 73 5.30 12.15 -14.68
CA LEU A 73 5.66 10.73 -14.80
C LEU A 73 5.20 10.18 -16.16
N PRO A 74 5.76 10.67 -17.28
CA PRO A 74 5.33 10.27 -18.62
C PRO A 74 5.56 8.78 -18.91
N GLU A 75 6.44 8.12 -18.16
CA GLU A 75 6.70 6.67 -18.24
C GLU A 75 5.63 5.82 -17.54
N CYS A 76 4.74 6.43 -16.75
CA CYS A 76 3.69 5.73 -16.03
C CYS A 76 2.49 5.47 -16.94
N CYS A 77 1.99 4.23 -16.96
CA CYS A 77 0.69 3.94 -17.55
C CYS A 77 -0.43 4.51 -16.68
N LEU A 78 -1.54 4.91 -17.27
CA LEU A 78 -2.64 5.55 -16.57
C LEU A 78 -3.93 4.74 -16.71
N CYS A 79 -4.66 4.63 -15.60
CA CYS A 79 -5.99 4.00 -15.53
C CYS A 79 -6.97 5.01 -14.91
N PRO A 80 -7.62 5.86 -15.73
CA PRO A 80 -8.61 6.82 -15.24
C PRO A 80 -9.79 6.11 -14.59
N CYS A 81 -10.12 6.52 -13.37
CA CYS A 81 -11.20 5.98 -12.56
C CYS A 81 -12.34 6.98 -12.43
N LYS A 82 -13.57 6.46 -12.35
CA LYS A 82 -14.73 7.27 -11.99
C LYS A 82 -14.54 7.85 -10.60
N GLU A 83 -14.89 9.12 -10.49
CA GLU A 83 -14.88 9.86 -9.23
C GLU A 83 -16.10 9.53 -8.39
N GLY A 84 -15.90 9.36 -7.10
CA GLY A 84 -16.91 9.19 -6.08
C GLY A 84 -16.95 10.36 -5.11
N ALA A 85 -17.40 10.10 -3.89
CA ALA A 85 -17.53 11.12 -2.86
C ALA A 85 -16.20 11.87 -2.61
N GLN A 86 -16.29 13.19 -2.49
CA GLN A 86 -15.15 14.07 -2.20
C GLN A 86 -13.94 13.85 -3.12
N GLY A 87 -14.18 13.62 -4.40
CA GLY A 87 -13.11 13.51 -5.38
C GLY A 87 -12.20 12.30 -5.21
N GLY A 88 -12.68 11.24 -4.58
CA GLY A 88 -11.93 10.00 -4.44
C GLY A 88 -12.34 8.95 -5.48
N ILE A 89 -11.64 7.83 -5.54
CA ILE A 89 -11.94 6.73 -6.44
C ILE A 89 -13.23 6.04 -5.98
N ALA A 90 -14.23 5.96 -6.87
CA ALA A 90 -15.49 5.29 -6.60
C ALA A 90 -15.36 3.74 -6.58
N PRO A 91 -16.07 3.02 -5.70
CA PRO A 91 -16.03 1.55 -5.64
C PRO A 91 -16.45 0.85 -6.93
N GLU A 92 -17.26 1.50 -7.77
CA GLU A 92 -17.67 0.98 -9.09
C GLU A 92 -16.50 0.72 -10.03
N ASN A 93 -15.31 1.24 -9.73
CA ASN A 93 -14.10 0.95 -10.48
C ASN A 93 -13.49 -0.43 -10.17
N VAL A 94 -13.92 -1.14 -9.14
CA VAL A 94 -13.35 -2.45 -8.77
C VAL A 94 -13.29 -3.43 -9.94
N PRO A 95 -14.32 -3.60 -10.79
CA PRO A 95 -14.23 -4.47 -11.97
C PRO A 95 -13.16 -4.01 -12.99
N LEU A 96 -12.99 -2.71 -13.16
CA LEU A 96 -11.94 -2.13 -14.03
C LEU A 96 -10.55 -2.43 -13.44
N LEU A 97 -10.35 -2.20 -12.15
CA LEU A 97 -9.08 -2.41 -11.45
C LEU A 97 -8.68 -3.87 -11.42
N ARG A 98 -9.61 -4.79 -11.22
CA ARG A 98 -9.37 -6.25 -11.27
C ARG A 98 -8.93 -6.76 -12.64
N ARG A 99 -9.29 -6.08 -13.72
CA ARG A 99 -8.84 -6.42 -15.08
C ARG A 99 -7.42 -5.96 -15.38
N GLN A 100 -6.84 -5.09 -14.56
CA GLN A 100 -5.45 -4.67 -14.71
C GLN A 100 -4.52 -5.84 -14.39
N LYS A 101 -3.69 -6.21 -15.36
CA LYS A 101 -2.69 -7.27 -15.18
C LYS A 101 -1.48 -6.68 -14.46
N ALA A 102 -1.38 -6.92 -13.17
CA ALA A 102 -0.26 -6.49 -12.35
C ALA A 102 0.21 -7.63 -11.44
N THR A 103 1.50 -7.65 -11.12
CA THR A 103 2.10 -8.61 -10.19
C THR A 103 2.03 -8.10 -8.75
N VAL A 104 1.94 -6.79 -8.57
CA VAL A 104 1.85 -6.12 -7.27
C VAL A 104 0.73 -5.07 -7.29
N LEU A 105 -0.08 -5.06 -6.26
CA LEU A 105 -1.05 -4.00 -5.96
C LEU A 105 -0.47 -3.08 -4.88
N LEU A 106 -0.35 -1.78 -5.16
CA LEU A 106 -0.15 -0.75 -4.15
C LEU A 106 -1.48 -0.04 -3.91
N LEU A 107 -2.01 -0.12 -2.69
CA LEU A 107 -3.35 0.35 -2.36
C LEU A 107 -3.33 1.25 -1.12
N GLY A 108 -3.87 2.46 -1.22
CA GLY A 108 -4.15 3.26 -0.05
C GLY A 108 -3.65 4.70 -0.05
N PRO A 109 -2.42 5.03 -0.55
CA PRO A 109 -1.89 6.38 -0.42
C PRO A 109 -2.85 7.44 -0.99
N GLY A 110 -3.35 8.33 -0.12
CA GLY A 110 -4.17 9.47 -0.53
C GLY A 110 -5.57 9.15 -1.07
N LEU A 111 -6.15 7.98 -0.77
CA LEU A 111 -7.53 7.65 -1.18
C LEU A 111 -8.58 8.52 -0.48
N GLY A 112 -8.22 9.08 0.68
CA GLY A 112 -9.14 9.82 1.54
C GLY A 112 -9.96 8.91 2.46
N GLY A 113 -10.51 9.50 3.52
CA GLY A 113 -11.23 8.77 4.55
C GLY A 113 -12.12 9.68 5.40
N THR A 114 -12.24 9.37 6.69
CA THR A 114 -13.10 10.09 7.64
C THR A 114 -12.81 11.59 7.76
N ALA A 115 -11.55 11.99 7.53
CA ALA A 115 -11.17 13.40 7.55
C ALA A 115 -11.87 14.23 6.46
N GLN A 116 -12.27 13.62 5.34
CA GLN A 116 -13.03 14.27 4.27
C GLN A 116 -14.53 14.15 4.49
N SER A 117 -15.03 12.94 4.68
CA SER A 117 -16.45 12.67 4.98
C SER A 117 -16.70 11.21 5.34
N ALA A 118 -17.84 10.92 5.98
CA ALA A 118 -18.30 9.56 6.22
C ALA A 118 -18.53 8.78 4.90
N ALA A 119 -19.04 9.45 3.87
CA ALA A 119 -19.25 8.83 2.55
C ALA A 119 -17.91 8.42 1.94
N ARG A 120 -16.87 9.28 1.97
CA ARG A 120 -15.53 8.94 1.47
C ARG A 120 -14.92 7.76 2.23
N ALA A 121 -15.03 7.75 3.56
CA ALA A 121 -14.56 6.65 4.39
C ALA A 121 -15.22 5.31 4.00
N THR A 122 -16.53 5.34 3.76
CA THR A 122 -17.29 4.16 3.34
C THR A 122 -16.85 3.66 1.97
N GLU A 123 -16.63 4.55 1.00
CA GLU A 123 -16.17 4.17 -0.33
C GLU A 123 -14.73 3.61 -0.30
N THR A 124 -13.80 4.23 0.45
CA THR A 124 -12.43 3.72 0.61
C THR A 124 -12.42 2.34 1.28
N ARG A 125 -13.25 2.16 2.32
CA ARG A 125 -13.41 0.85 2.97
C ARG A 125 -13.96 -0.20 2.01
N THR A 126 -14.94 0.15 1.19
CA THR A 126 -15.52 -0.74 0.17
C THR A 126 -14.47 -1.13 -0.88
N LEU A 127 -13.65 -0.17 -1.35
CA LEU A 127 -12.54 -0.43 -2.27
C LEU A 127 -11.57 -1.46 -1.68
N VAL A 128 -11.09 -1.23 -0.45
CA VAL A 128 -10.14 -2.13 0.22
C VAL A 128 -10.75 -3.53 0.38
N GLN A 129 -11.99 -3.60 0.89
CA GLN A 129 -12.69 -4.86 1.14
C GLN A 129 -12.94 -5.68 -0.12
N GLN A 130 -13.19 -5.02 -1.25
CA GLN A 130 -13.49 -5.73 -2.50
C GLN A 130 -12.24 -5.98 -3.34
N LEU A 131 -11.31 -5.03 -3.41
CA LEU A 131 -10.17 -5.14 -4.31
C LEU A 131 -9.05 -6.04 -3.75
N LEU A 132 -8.69 -5.86 -2.47
CA LEU A 132 -7.53 -6.56 -1.90
C LEU A 132 -7.69 -8.09 -1.85
N PRO A 133 -8.79 -8.67 -1.33
CA PRO A 133 -8.95 -10.13 -1.32
C PRO A 133 -9.09 -10.76 -2.70
N GLY A 134 -9.48 -9.99 -3.70
CA GLY A 134 -9.61 -10.48 -5.08
C GLY A 134 -8.33 -10.36 -5.91
N PHE A 135 -7.24 -9.85 -5.33
CA PHE A 135 -5.98 -9.66 -6.04
C PHE A 135 -5.10 -10.92 -5.91
N VAL A 136 -4.62 -11.43 -7.06
CA VAL A 136 -3.88 -12.70 -7.12
C VAL A 136 -2.39 -12.53 -6.77
N GLY A 137 -1.81 -11.35 -7.03
CA GLY A 137 -0.39 -11.05 -6.77
C GLY A 137 -0.11 -10.61 -5.32
N ALA A 138 1.09 -10.11 -5.08
CA ALA A 138 1.45 -9.48 -3.82
C ALA A 138 0.81 -8.10 -3.68
N ALA A 139 0.64 -7.61 -2.46
CA ALA A 139 0.10 -6.28 -2.23
C ALA A 139 0.88 -5.50 -1.18
N VAL A 140 0.90 -4.18 -1.36
CA VAL A 140 1.35 -3.20 -0.36
C VAL A 140 0.13 -2.36 0.04
N LEU A 141 -0.18 -2.33 1.33
CA LEU A 141 -1.28 -1.56 1.89
C LEU A 141 -0.72 -0.46 2.80
N ASP A 142 -1.06 0.80 2.50
CA ASP A 142 -0.54 1.97 3.22
C ASP A 142 -1.63 3.02 3.47
N ALA A 143 -1.38 3.92 4.39
CA ALA A 143 -2.12 5.15 4.63
C ALA A 143 -3.64 4.94 4.78
N ASP A 144 -4.47 5.52 3.90
CA ASP A 144 -5.92 5.40 3.99
C ASP A 144 -6.42 3.97 3.77
N GLY A 145 -5.64 3.12 3.10
CA GLY A 145 -5.89 1.68 3.03
C GLY A 145 -5.80 1.01 4.40
N LEU A 146 -4.81 1.38 5.21
CA LEU A 146 -4.67 0.90 6.60
C LEU A 146 -5.77 1.45 7.50
N ASN A 147 -6.12 2.73 7.34
CA ASN A 147 -7.22 3.35 8.09
C ASN A 147 -8.57 2.68 7.78
N ALA A 148 -8.83 2.35 6.51
CA ALA A 148 -10.01 1.60 6.09
C ALA A 148 -10.02 0.18 6.68
N THR A 149 -8.86 -0.49 6.71
CA THR A 149 -8.71 -1.81 7.33
C THR A 149 -8.97 -1.76 8.84
N ALA A 150 -8.50 -0.73 9.54
CA ALA A 150 -8.79 -0.56 10.97
C ALA A 150 -10.30 -0.44 11.23
N GLN A 151 -11.05 0.22 10.35
CA GLN A 151 -12.52 0.29 10.44
C GLN A 151 -13.17 -1.08 10.20
N LEU A 152 -12.68 -1.86 9.23
CA LEU A 152 -13.17 -3.23 9.01
C LEU A 152 -12.94 -4.12 10.24
N LEU A 153 -11.76 -4.03 10.86
CA LEU A 153 -11.46 -4.77 12.09
C LEU A 153 -12.38 -4.36 13.25
N ALA A 154 -12.66 -3.06 13.40
CA ALA A 154 -13.60 -2.55 14.41
C ALA A 154 -15.05 -3.05 14.19
N GLU A 155 -15.42 -3.38 12.96
CA GLU A 155 -16.69 -4.01 12.59
C GLU A 155 -16.68 -5.55 12.76
N GLY A 156 -15.60 -6.13 13.30
CA GLY A 156 -15.44 -7.58 13.47
C GLY A 156 -15.14 -8.34 12.16
N LYS A 157 -14.75 -7.64 11.09
CA LYS A 157 -14.34 -8.26 9.84
C LYS A 157 -12.90 -8.77 9.92
N PRO A 158 -12.55 -9.84 9.19
CA PRO A 158 -11.18 -10.31 9.12
C PRO A 158 -10.27 -9.27 8.46
N PHE A 159 -8.96 -9.36 8.77
CA PHE A 159 -7.96 -8.56 8.07
C PHE A 159 -7.98 -8.92 6.57
N PRO A 160 -8.19 -7.96 5.65
CA PRO A 160 -8.25 -8.27 4.23
C PRO A 160 -6.86 -8.67 3.73
N HIS A 161 -6.79 -9.73 2.92
CA HIS A 161 -5.53 -10.30 2.45
C HIS A 161 -5.61 -10.65 0.96
N PRO A 162 -4.59 -10.38 0.13
CA PRO A 162 -4.53 -10.86 -1.25
C PRO A 162 -4.25 -12.38 -1.27
N ALA A 163 -4.29 -13.00 -2.44
CA ALA A 163 -3.88 -14.39 -2.58
C ALA A 163 -2.35 -14.58 -2.42
N GLY A 164 -1.57 -13.55 -2.75
CA GLY A 164 -0.11 -13.53 -2.57
C GLY A 164 0.32 -12.88 -1.25
N GLU A 165 1.56 -12.43 -1.21
CA GLU A 165 2.14 -11.79 -0.03
C GLU A 165 1.53 -10.41 0.23
N LEU A 166 1.43 -10.05 1.51
CA LEU A 166 0.98 -8.75 1.95
C LEU A 166 2.08 -8.01 2.72
N VAL A 167 2.31 -6.77 2.35
CA VAL A 167 3.14 -5.82 3.09
C VAL A 167 2.25 -4.70 3.61
N VAL A 168 2.32 -4.41 4.89
CA VAL A 168 1.63 -3.26 5.51
C VAL A 168 2.65 -2.28 6.08
N THR A 169 2.43 -0.99 5.87
CA THR A 169 3.43 0.04 6.19
C THR A 169 2.92 1.07 7.20
N PRO A 170 2.43 0.67 8.39
CA PRO A 170 1.84 1.60 9.33
C PRO A 170 2.87 2.53 9.99
N HIS A 171 2.56 3.81 10.11
CA HIS A 171 3.17 4.67 11.12
C HIS A 171 2.54 4.38 12.50
N PRO A 172 3.11 4.86 13.64
CA PRO A 172 2.60 4.51 14.98
C PRO A 172 1.10 4.79 15.17
N GLY A 173 0.59 5.89 14.61
CA GLY A 173 -0.84 6.22 14.72
C GLY A 173 -1.75 5.28 13.92
N GLU A 174 -1.33 4.80 12.75
CA GLU A 174 -2.03 3.77 11.98
C GLU A 174 -1.98 2.42 12.71
N MET A 175 -0.80 2.07 13.25
CA MET A 175 -0.65 0.85 14.05
C MET A 175 -1.55 0.85 15.28
N ALA A 176 -1.67 1.98 15.99
CA ALA A 176 -2.59 2.13 17.10
C ALA A 176 -4.05 1.88 16.70
N ARG A 177 -4.48 2.42 15.57
CA ARG A 177 -5.84 2.21 15.04
C ARG A 177 -6.11 0.76 14.66
N LEU A 178 -5.13 0.11 14.03
CA LEU A 178 -5.23 -1.31 13.61
C LEU A 178 -5.27 -2.28 14.79
N THR A 179 -4.55 -1.96 15.89
CA THR A 179 -4.33 -2.88 17.01
C THR A 179 -5.13 -2.56 18.25
N GLY A 180 -5.62 -1.33 18.38
CA GLY A 180 -6.22 -0.82 19.61
C GLY A 180 -5.20 -0.50 20.72
N LEU A 181 -3.90 -0.63 20.46
CA LEU A 181 -2.84 -0.36 21.44
C LEU A 181 -2.62 1.14 21.63
N SER A 182 -2.24 1.53 22.84
CA SER A 182 -1.86 2.91 23.12
C SER A 182 -0.50 3.29 22.49
N ALA A 183 -0.28 4.57 22.25
CA ALA A 183 1.01 5.08 21.77
C ALA A 183 2.18 4.72 22.71
N ALA A 184 1.92 4.72 24.04
CA ALA A 184 2.91 4.31 25.04
C ALA A 184 3.30 2.84 24.92
N ALA A 185 2.32 1.93 24.73
CA ALA A 185 2.58 0.52 24.52
C ALA A 185 3.38 0.29 23.22
N LEU A 186 3.02 0.98 22.14
CA LEU A 186 3.73 0.91 20.87
C LEU A 186 5.18 1.40 20.97
N ALA A 187 5.42 2.44 21.76
CA ALA A 187 6.77 2.98 21.96
C ALA A 187 7.64 2.06 22.83
N ALA A 188 7.04 1.36 23.81
CA ALA A 188 7.74 0.50 24.75
C ALA A 188 8.29 -0.80 24.10
N ASP A 189 7.58 -1.36 23.12
CA ASP A 189 7.96 -2.63 22.48
C ASP A 189 7.61 -2.64 20.99
N ARG A 190 8.31 -1.84 20.20
CA ARG A 190 8.09 -1.75 18.76
C ARG A 190 8.37 -3.06 18.02
N GLU A 191 9.46 -3.73 18.40
CA GLU A 191 9.93 -4.96 17.77
C GLU A 191 8.96 -6.11 18.05
N GLY A 192 8.64 -6.37 19.31
CA GLY A 192 7.72 -7.43 19.69
C GLY A 192 6.32 -7.22 19.11
N ILE A 193 5.83 -5.97 19.08
CA ILE A 193 4.54 -5.63 18.48
C ILE A 193 4.56 -5.85 16.97
N ALA A 194 5.59 -5.37 16.25
CA ALA A 194 5.70 -5.59 14.82
C ALA A 194 5.70 -7.08 14.47
N LEU A 195 6.49 -7.89 15.19
CA LEU A 195 6.57 -9.33 15.00
C LEU A 195 5.27 -10.05 15.34
N ARG A 196 4.62 -9.68 16.44
CA ARG A 196 3.32 -10.25 16.86
C ARG A 196 2.27 -10.06 15.77
N TYR A 197 2.16 -8.84 15.23
CA TYR A 197 1.14 -8.52 14.23
C TYR A 197 1.53 -8.99 12.82
N ALA A 198 2.82 -9.12 12.49
CA ALA A 198 3.25 -9.79 11.28
C ALA A 198 2.73 -11.23 11.22
N LYS A 199 2.87 -11.97 12.32
CA LYS A 199 2.33 -13.33 12.46
C LYS A 199 0.79 -13.35 12.44
N ALA A 200 0.15 -12.48 13.20
CA ALA A 200 -1.31 -12.46 13.33
C ALA A 200 -2.02 -12.12 12.01
N TRP A 201 -1.46 -11.21 11.22
CA TRP A 201 -2.01 -10.79 9.93
C TRP A 201 -1.45 -11.57 8.75
N ASN A 202 -0.49 -12.48 8.99
CA ASN A 202 0.27 -13.16 7.94
C ASN A 202 0.82 -12.17 6.88
N ALA A 203 1.42 -11.07 7.34
CA ALA A 203 1.88 -9.96 6.51
C ALA A 203 3.26 -9.47 6.98
N VAL A 204 4.04 -8.94 6.05
CA VAL A 204 5.23 -8.17 6.43
C VAL A 204 4.77 -6.83 6.99
N VAL A 205 5.16 -6.53 8.22
CA VAL A 205 4.85 -5.25 8.89
C VAL A 205 6.07 -4.34 8.84
N VAL A 206 5.93 -3.20 8.18
CA VAL A 206 6.91 -2.11 8.17
C VAL A 206 6.42 -1.03 9.13
N LEU A 207 6.77 -1.13 10.41
CA LEU A 207 6.39 -0.15 11.43
C LEU A 207 7.27 1.10 11.33
N LYS A 208 6.78 2.10 10.62
CA LYS A 208 7.50 3.36 10.32
C LYS A 208 7.88 4.15 11.59
N GLY A 209 9.03 4.80 11.55
CA GLY A 209 9.54 5.67 12.62
C GLY A 209 11.01 6.05 12.41
N ALA A 210 11.61 6.79 13.33
CA ALA A 210 13.03 7.11 13.30
C ALA A 210 13.92 5.83 13.27
N ARG A 211 13.43 4.78 13.94
CA ARG A 211 13.92 3.40 13.78
C ARG A 211 12.77 2.58 13.24
N THR A 212 12.69 2.46 11.94
CA THR A 212 11.70 1.60 11.27
C THR A 212 12.02 0.15 11.56
N VAL A 213 10.99 -0.61 11.95
CA VAL A 213 11.09 -2.07 12.17
C VAL A 213 10.37 -2.77 11.04
N VAL A 214 11.05 -3.72 10.40
CA VAL A 214 10.46 -4.62 9.40
C VAL A 214 10.39 -6.02 10.01
N ALA A 215 9.18 -6.56 10.12
CA ALA A 215 8.96 -7.89 10.68
C ALA A 215 8.19 -8.76 9.69
N SER A 216 8.65 -9.97 9.48
CA SER A 216 8.03 -10.98 8.61
C SER A 216 7.25 -12.02 9.43
N PRO A 217 6.18 -12.63 8.87
CA PRO A 217 5.39 -13.65 9.58
C PRO A 217 6.21 -14.89 9.96
N ASP A 218 7.30 -15.19 9.27
CA ASP A 218 8.21 -16.30 9.58
C ASP A 218 9.16 -16.03 10.77
N GLY A 219 9.13 -14.82 11.32
CA GLY A 219 9.92 -14.44 12.50
C GLY A 219 11.19 -13.68 12.19
N ARG A 220 11.54 -13.46 10.92
CA ARG A 220 12.67 -12.59 10.54
C ARG A 220 12.32 -11.13 10.84
N MET A 221 13.32 -10.36 11.24
CA MET A 221 13.14 -8.95 11.60
C MET A 221 14.41 -8.14 11.30
N CYS A 222 14.21 -6.93 10.79
CA CYS A 222 15.23 -5.92 10.55
C CYS A 222 14.84 -4.58 11.19
#